data_cb19e6e11d2c981c7a6bdabff0670147
#
_entry.id   cb19e6e11d2c981c7a6bdabff0670147
#
_cell.length_a   1.000
_cell.length_b   1.000
_cell.length_c   1.000
_cell.angle_alpha   90.00
_cell.angle_beta   90.00
_cell.angle_gamma   90.00
#
_symmetry.space_group_name_H-M   'P 1'
#
loop_
_entity.id
_entity.type
_entity.pdbx_description
1 polymer ?
#
loop_
_entity_poly.entity_id
_entity_poly.type
_entity_poly.pdbx_seq_one_letter_code
_entity_poly.pdbx_strand_id
1 'polypeptide(L)'
;NTDNINTIANETNINNEQNVKKENKNTEKTENQSKVQEQIKQDENITDKEKTEESAKKEKHEEQEKENSKPTVSVGKKNALSSAKQYLNYMSFSYEGLKEQLEYEGYSSEEAKYAVDNCGANWKAQALEKAKDYLDYMAFSYKGLEQQLEYEGFTSSEAKYGVDNCGADWKEQAAKKAQDYLDYMSFSRSELINQLEYEGFTSSQAQYGVDK
;
A
#
# COMPACT_ATOMS: atom_id res chain seq x y z
N ASN A 1 -31.16 -12.01 -29.67
CA ASN A 1 -31.50 -10.87 -28.76
C ASN A 1 -31.46 -11.24 -27.27
N THR A 2 -31.44 -12.53 -26.92
CA THR A 2 -31.33 -13.01 -25.53
C THR A 2 -29.87 -13.11 -25.05
N ASP A 3 -28.96 -13.41 -25.92
CA ASP A 3 -27.52 -13.57 -25.59
C ASP A 3 -26.83 -12.24 -25.22
N ASN A 4 -27.31 -11.13 -25.80
CA ASN A 4 -26.73 -9.80 -25.53
C ASN A 4 -27.19 -9.20 -24.17
N ILE A 5 -28.33 -9.62 -23.65
CA ILE A 5 -28.88 -9.17 -22.36
C ILE A 5 -28.15 -9.88 -21.21
N ASN A 6 -27.80 -11.15 -21.37
CA ASN A 6 -27.05 -11.90 -20.34
C ASN A 6 -25.59 -11.43 -20.19
N THR A 7 -24.95 -11.04 -21.30
CA THR A 7 -23.58 -10.51 -21.27
C THR A 7 -23.51 -9.17 -20.52
N ILE A 8 -24.47 -8.26 -20.79
CA ILE A 8 -24.54 -6.96 -20.12
C ILE A 8 -24.88 -7.10 -18.62
N ALA A 9 -25.75 -8.04 -18.27
CA ALA A 9 -26.10 -8.29 -16.87
C ALA A 9 -24.91 -8.88 -16.06
N ASN A 10 -24.10 -9.74 -16.68
CA ASN A 10 -22.90 -10.29 -16.06
C ASN A 10 -21.80 -9.24 -15.88
N GLU A 11 -21.54 -8.39 -16.90
CA GLU A 11 -20.57 -7.30 -16.80
C GLU A 11 -20.96 -6.29 -15.72
N THR A 12 -22.23 -5.99 -15.57
CA THR A 12 -22.73 -5.04 -14.56
C THR A 12 -22.61 -5.63 -13.14
N ASN A 13 -22.81 -6.92 -12.98
CA ASN A 13 -22.70 -7.59 -11.68
C ASN A 13 -21.23 -7.75 -11.25
N ILE A 14 -20.35 -8.14 -12.15
CA ILE A 14 -18.90 -8.26 -11.90
C ILE A 14 -18.31 -6.90 -11.52
N ASN A 15 -18.70 -5.82 -12.20
CA ASN A 15 -18.24 -4.47 -11.90
C ASN A 15 -18.78 -3.96 -10.54
N ASN A 16 -20.00 -4.35 -10.15
CA ASN A 16 -20.56 -3.99 -8.85
C ASN A 16 -19.86 -4.73 -7.70
N GLU A 17 -19.55 -6.02 -7.87
CA GLU A 17 -18.83 -6.79 -6.84
C GLU A 17 -17.36 -6.36 -6.69
N GLN A 18 -16.72 -5.97 -7.79
CA GLN A 18 -15.37 -5.37 -7.73
C GLN A 18 -15.37 -4.01 -7.03
N ASN A 19 -16.43 -3.21 -7.20
CA ASN A 19 -16.58 -1.95 -6.48
C ASN A 19 -16.85 -2.16 -4.99
N VAL A 20 -17.71 -3.12 -4.61
CA VAL A 20 -17.96 -3.46 -3.19
C VAL A 20 -16.69 -4.02 -2.52
N LYS A 21 -15.91 -4.85 -3.22
CA LYS A 21 -14.60 -5.33 -2.71
C LYS A 21 -13.57 -4.20 -2.61
N LYS A 22 -13.60 -3.22 -3.52
CA LYS A 22 -12.76 -2.01 -3.43
C LYS A 22 -13.15 -1.10 -2.26
N GLU A 23 -14.44 -0.95 -1.99
CA GLU A 23 -14.92 -0.18 -0.85
C GLU A 23 -14.60 -0.86 0.49
N ASN A 24 -14.77 -2.18 0.60
CA ASN A 24 -14.37 -2.93 1.80
C ASN A 24 -12.85 -2.90 2.03
N LYS A 25 -12.04 -2.99 0.98
CA LYS A 25 -10.58 -2.85 1.09
C LYS A 25 -10.14 -1.46 1.54
N ASN A 26 -10.80 -0.42 1.02
CA ASN A 26 -10.55 0.94 1.49
C ASN A 26 -10.90 1.10 2.97
N THR A 27 -11.94 0.42 3.45
CA THR A 27 -12.34 0.45 4.85
C THR A 27 -11.31 -0.26 5.74
N GLU A 28 -10.81 -1.44 5.34
CA GLU A 28 -9.76 -2.16 6.08
C GLU A 28 -8.41 -1.41 6.05
N LYS A 29 -8.05 -0.82 4.90
CA LYS A 29 -6.86 0.04 4.79
C LYS A 29 -6.98 1.26 5.72
N THR A 30 -8.15 1.88 5.76
CA THR A 30 -8.44 3.02 6.65
C THR A 30 -8.42 2.61 8.12
N GLU A 31 -8.94 1.44 8.49
CA GLU A 31 -8.89 0.93 9.87
C GLU A 31 -7.46 0.59 10.31
N ASN A 32 -6.67 -0.04 9.45
CA ASN A 32 -5.27 -0.33 9.76
C ASN A 32 -4.44 0.94 9.86
N GLN A 33 -4.65 1.91 8.98
CA GLN A 33 -4.03 3.23 9.06
C GLN A 33 -4.44 3.97 10.34
N SER A 34 -5.71 3.89 10.74
CA SER A 34 -6.19 4.49 11.99
C SER A 34 -5.55 3.86 13.23
N LYS A 35 -5.37 2.52 13.25
CA LYS A 35 -4.70 1.83 14.36
C LYS A 35 -3.22 2.21 14.47
N VAL A 36 -2.53 2.34 13.32
CA VAL A 36 -1.12 2.79 13.29
C VAL A 36 -1.01 4.24 13.76
N GLN A 37 -1.94 5.11 13.36
CA GLN A 37 -1.99 6.50 13.84
C GLN A 37 -2.24 6.60 15.34
N GLU A 38 -3.06 5.73 15.90
CA GLU A 38 -3.35 5.69 17.32
C GLU A 38 -2.13 5.21 18.13
N GLN A 39 -1.38 4.22 17.60
CA GLN A 39 -0.12 3.76 18.18
C GLN A 39 0.96 4.84 18.14
N ILE A 40 1.12 5.53 17.01
CA ILE A 40 2.07 6.65 16.86
C ILE A 40 1.77 7.77 17.87
N LYS A 41 0.49 8.15 18.05
CA LYS A 41 0.08 9.16 19.02
C LYS A 41 0.30 8.72 20.48
N GLN A 42 0.25 7.42 20.76
CA GLN A 42 0.56 6.91 22.10
C GLN A 42 2.07 6.97 22.37
N ASP A 43 2.91 6.65 21.38
CA ASP A 43 4.37 6.72 21.51
C ASP A 43 4.87 8.17 21.64
N GLU A 44 4.24 9.13 20.93
CA GLU A 44 4.54 10.56 21.06
C GLU A 44 4.18 11.12 22.47
N ASN A 45 3.08 10.65 23.06
CA ASN A 45 2.69 11.06 24.41
C ASN A 45 3.65 10.56 25.53
N ILE A 46 4.42 9.50 25.25
CA ILE A 46 5.42 8.99 26.20
C ILE A 46 6.70 9.85 26.14
N THR A 47 7.07 10.35 24.95
CA THR A 47 8.24 11.23 24.76
C THR A 47 8.04 12.64 25.28
N ASP A 48 6.81 13.17 25.23
CA ASP A 48 6.51 14.52 25.77
C ASP A 48 6.45 14.56 27.30
N LYS A 49 6.20 13.46 27.98
CA LYS A 49 6.22 13.41 29.46
C LYS A 49 7.62 13.45 30.07
N GLU A 50 8.63 13.01 29.33
CA GLU A 50 10.04 13.09 29.80
C GLU A 50 10.70 14.45 29.52
N LYS A 51 10.10 15.31 28.65
CA LYS A 51 10.65 16.64 28.28
C LYS A 51 10.13 17.80 29.15
N THR A 52 9.14 17.58 30.01
CA THR A 52 8.48 18.69 30.72
C THR A 52 9.18 19.09 32.03
N GLU A 53 10.21 18.42 32.48
CA GLU A 53 10.92 18.77 33.74
C GLU A 53 12.24 19.56 33.56
N GLU A 54 12.71 19.82 32.30
CA GLU A 54 13.98 20.52 32.07
C GLU A 54 13.87 21.93 31.47
N SER A 55 12.64 22.49 31.30
CA SER A 55 12.44 23.81 30.64
C SER A 55 12.20 25.01 31.59
N ALA A 56 12.56 24.91 32.85
CA ALA A 56 12.38 26.00 33.81
C ALA A 56 13.71 26.61 34.28
N LYS A 57 14.62 26.97 33.36
CA LYS A 57 15.71 27.93 33.62
C LYS A 57 16.45 28.30 32.32
N LYS A 58 16.08 29.42 31.75
CA LYS A 58 16.95 30.43 31.17
C LYS A 58 16.29 31.30 30.09
N GLU A 59 15.49 32.23 30.55
CA GLU A 59 15.41 33.53 29.86
C GLU A 59 16.58 34.36 30.37
N LYS A 60 17.47 34.69 29.49
CA LYS A 60 18.28 35.91 29.34
C LYS A 60 19.58 35.60 28.59
N HIS A 61 19.65 35.93 27.34
CA HIS A 61 20.68 36.72 26.68
C HIS A 61 20.31 36.90 25.21
N GLU A 62 19.84 38.08 24.89
CA GLU A 62 19.83 38.62 23.54
C GLU A 62 21.24 39.05 23.16
N GLU A 63 21.50 38.94 21.86
CA GLU A 63 22.52 39.60 21.03
C GLU A 63 23.85 38.91 20.82
N GLN A 64 24.12 38.77 19.51
CA GLN A 64 25.35 38.48 18.77
C GLN A 64 25.69 37.00 18.55
N GLU A 65 25.33 36.51 17.32
CA GLU A 65 26.33 36.18 16.32
C GLU A 65 25.67 35.79 14.98
N LYS A 66 25.77 36.64 14.00
CA LYS A 66 25.75 36.29 12.59
C LYS A 66 27.10 35.65 12.30
N GLU A 67 27.12 34.33 12.19
CA GLU A 67 28.02 33.63 11.26
C GLU A 67 27.81 32.11 11.35
N ASN A 68 27.68 31.51 10.15
CA ASN A 68 27.70 30.06 9.92
C ASN A 68 26.42 29.27 10.16
N SER A 69 25.30 29.65 9.51
CA SER A 69 24.12 28.79 9.43
C SER A 69 24.28 27.76 8.32
N LYS A 70 24.76 26.54 8.66
CA LYS A 70 24.26 25.34 7.98
C LYS A 70 22.73 25.43 8.02
N PRO A 71 22.00 25.16 6.90
CA PRO A 71 20.54 25.24 6.92
C PRO A 71 20.01 24.23 7.95
N THR A 72 19.55 24.75 9.07
CA THR A 72 18.93 23.92 10.12
C THR A 72 17.60 23.41 9.59
N VAL A 73 17.48 22.08 9.50
CA VAL A 73 16.24 21.41 9.12
C VAL A 73 15.12 21.86 10.07
N SER A 74 13.99 22.34 9.53
CA SER A 74 12.84 22.80 10.32
C SER A 74 12.29 21.68 11.25
N VAL A 75 11.62 22.08 12.32
CA VAL A 75 10.97 21.13 13.25
C VAL A 75 9.95 20.27 12.50
N GLY A 76 9.14 20.86 11.63
CA GLY A 76 8.16 20.11 10.84
C GLY A 76 8.79 19.04 9.96
N LYS A 77 9.92 19.36 9.28
CA LYS A 77 10.66 18.36 8.50
C LYS A 77 11.22 17.23 9.36
N LYS A 78 11.68 17.52 10.58
CA LYS A 78 12.15 16.48 11.51
C LYS A 78 11.02 15.58 11.99
N ASN A 79 9.88 16.16 12.32
CA ASN A 79 8.69 15.40 12.77
C ASN A 79 8.17 14.53 11.62
N ALA A 80 7.99 15.09 10.43
CA ALA A 80 7.58 14.31 9.25
C ALA A 80 8.52 13.14 8.96
N LEU A 81 9.85 13.35 9.10
CA LEU A 81 10.84 12.28 8.94
C LEU A 81 10.69 11.19 10.02
N SER A 82 10.39 11.58 11.26
CA SER A 82 10.12 10.63 12.34
C SER A 82 8.89 9.79 12.05
N SER A 83 7.77 10.42 11.66
CA SER A 83 6.54 9.74 11.26
C SER A 83 6.76 8.79 10.08
N ALA A 84 7.49 9.23 9.04
CA ALA A 84 7.83 8.39 7.89
C ALA A 84 8.54 7.10 8.32
N LYS A 85 9.53 7.19 9.21
CA LYS A 85 10.26 6.04 9.73
C LYS A 85 9.39 5.12 10.58
N GLN A 86 8.48 5.69 11.37
CA GLN A 86 7.54 4.91 12.15
C GLN A 86 6.60 4.12 11.23
N TYR A 87 6.02 4.75 10.21
CA TYR A 87 5.19 4.05 9.23
C TYR A 87 5.91 2.87 8.57
N LEU A 88 7.14 3.07 8.14
CA LEU A 88 7.94 2.02 7.50
C LEU A 88 8.32 0.85 8.43
N ASN A 89 8.23 1.02 9.74
CA ASN A 89 8.42 -0.08 10.71
C ASN A 89 7.19 -0.99 10.80
N TYR A 90 6.00 -0.48 10.47
CA TYR A 90 4.74 -1.22 10.65
C TYR A 90 4.08 -1.65 9.35
N MET A 91 4.36 -0.96 8.25
CA MET A 91 3.67 -1.16 6.97
C MET A 91 4.60 -0.91 5.79
N SER A 92 4.32 -1.60 4.69
CA SER A 92 4.99 -1.36 3.42
C SER A 92 4.33 -0.22 2.64
N PHE A 93 5.13 0.74 2.18
CA PHE A 93 4.67 1.90 1.40
C PHE A 93 5.49 2.08 0.13
N SER A 94 4.85 2.64 -0.89
CA SER A 94 5.54 3.28 -2.00
C SER A 94 6.03 4.68 -1.58
N TYR A 95 6.91 5.27 -2.37
CA TYR A 95 7.36 6.67 -2.18
C TYR A 95 6.16 7.64 -2.15
N GLU A 96 5.30 7.55 -3.17
CA GLU A 96 4.14 8.45 -3.27
C GLU A 96 3.10 8.13 -2.19
N GLY A 97 2.83 6.85 -1.91
CA GLY A 97 1.88 6.47 -0.87
C GLY A 97 2.30 6.93 0.53
N LEU A 98 3.59 6.88 0.87
CA LEU A 98 4.09 7.41 2.14
C LEU A 98 3.98 8.94 2.20
N LYS A 99 4.30 9.61 1.09
CA LYS A 99 4.17 11.07 0.99
C LYS A 99 2.71 11.52 1.16
N GLU A 100 1.78 10.88 0.45
CA GLU A 100 0.34 11.14 0.59
C GLU A 100 -0.17 10.88 2.02
N GLN A 101 0.33 9.81 2.67
CA GLN A 101 -0.01 9.52 4.05
C GLN A 101 0.43 10.62 5.00
N LEU A 102 1.64 11.17 4.83
CA LEU A 102 2.14 12.28 5.64
C LEU A 102 1.35 13.58 5.37
N GLU A 103 1.01 13.87 4.11
CA GLU A 103 0.17 15.01 3.75
C GLU A 103 -1.23 14.89 4.38
N TYR A 104 -1.80 13.69 4.41
CA TYR A 104 -3.07 13.41 5.09
C TYR A 104 -3.01 13.68 6.61
N GLU A 105 -1.85 13.47 7.23
CA GLU A 105 -1.60 13.81 8.65
C GLU A 105 -1.41 15.31 8.92
N GLY A 106 -1.39 16.11 7.85
CA GLY A 106 -1.30 17.56 7.94
C GLY A 106 0.12 18.12 7.79
N TYR A 107 1.11 17.30 7.45
CA TYR A 107 2.41 17.81 7.02
C TYR A 107 2.27 18.51 5.66
N SER A 108 2.99 19.60 5.47
CA SER A 108 3.05 20.25 4.16
C SER A 108 3.72 19.35 3.12
N SER A 109 3.41 19.54 1.83
CA SER A 109 4.05 18.78 0.74
C SER A 109 5.57 18.87 0.75
N GLU A 110 6.14 19.99 1.23
CA GLU A 110 7.59 20.17 1.37
C GLU A 110 8.15 19.32 2.53
N GLU A 111 7.44 19.23 3.65
CA GLU A 111 7.83 18.43 4.81
C GLU A 111 7.68 16.93 4.52
N ALA A 112 6.56 16.52 3.91
CA ALA A 112 6.31 15.14 3.49
C ALA A 112 7.37 14.69 2.48
N LYS A 113 7.64 15.50 1.44
CA LYS A 113 8.69 15.20 0.48
C LYS A 113 10.07 15.07 1.13
N TYR A 114 10.43 16.00 2.02
CA TYR A 114 11.69 15.93 2.76
C TYR A 114 11.79 14.61 3.55
N ALA A 115 10.71 14.22 4.23
CA ALA A 115 10.66 13.00 5.03
C ALA A 115 10.90 11.75 4.18
N VAL A 116 10.19 11.63 3.06
CA VAL A 116 10.28 10.48 2.17
C VAL A 116 11.65 10.41 1.46
N ASP A 117 12.23 11.56 1.06
CA ASP A 117 13.57 11.64 0.49
C ASP A 117 14.68 11.20 1.49
N ASN A 118 14.43 11.37 2.81
CA ASN A 118 15.45 11.17 3.84
C ASN A 118 15.17 10.00 4.82
N CYS A 119 14.05 9.29 4.68
CA CYS A 119 13.69 8.17 5.57
C CYS A 119 14.62 6.95 5.43
N GLY A 120 15.35 6.85 4.32
CA GLY A 120 16.29 5.76 4.05
C GLY A 120 15.61 4.46 3.58
N ALA A 121 14.38 4.54 3.10
CA ALA A 121 13.64 3.38 2.58
C ALA A 121 14.32 2.79 1.33
N ASN A 122 14.29 1.47 1.24
CA ASN A 122 14.55 0.75 0.00
C ASN A 122 13.21 0.45 -0.69
N TRP A 123 12.81 1.27 -1.65
CA TRP A 123 11.50 1.18 -2.29
C TRP A 123 11.25 -0.14 -3.01
N LYS A 124 12.29 -0.80 -3.54
CA LYS A 124 12.18 -2.15 -4.09
C LYS A 124 11.87 -3.18 -2.99
N ALA A 125 12.52 -3.08 -1.84
CA ALA A 125 12.21 -3.94 -0.71
C ALA A 125 10.79 -3.68 -0.18
N GLN A 126 10.35 -2.42 -0.15
CA GLN A 126 8.98 -2.08 0.22
C GLN A 126 7.95 -2.68 -0.78
N ALA A 127 8.23 -2.62 -2.08
CA ALA A 127 7.37 -3.25 -3.10
C ALA A 127 7.32 -4.77 -2.94
N LEU A 128 8.44 -5.41 -2.59
CA LEU A 128 8.50 -6.85 -2.33
C LEU A 128 7.64 -7.25 -1.13
N GLU A 129 7.78 -6.55 -0.01
CA GLU A 129 6.96 -6.84 1.17
C GLU A 129 5.47 -6.55 0.90
N LYS A 130 5.14 -5.46 0.21
CA LYS A 130 3.76 -5.17 -0.21
C LYS A 130 3.18 -6.26 -1.11
N ALA A 131 3.98 -6.80 -2.04
CA ALA A 131 3.56 -7.90 -2.90
C ALA A 131 3.21 -9.16 -2.09
N LYS A 132 4.02 -9.49 -1.08
CA LYS A 132 3.75 -10.61 -0.16
C LYS A 132 2.49 -10.36 0.67
N ASP A 133 2.35 -9.17 1.24
CA ASP A 133 1.15 -8.78 1.98
C ASP A 133 -0.11 -9.00 1.15
N TYR A 134 -0.11 -8.63 -0.14
CA TYR A 134 -1.25 -8.89 -1.02
C TYR A 134 -1.52 -10.37 -1.24
N LEU A 135 -0.48 -11.17 -1.44
CA LEU A 135 -0.63 -12.61 -1.70
C LEU A 135 -1.08 -13.41 -0.47
N ASP A 136 -0.83 -12.89 0.73
CA ASP A 136 -1.33 -13.48 1.99
C ASP A 136 -2.85 -13.35 2.12
N TYR A 137 -3.43 -12.29 1.56
CA TYR A 137 -4.87 -12.00 1.70
C TYR A 137 -5.68 -12.36 0.45
N MET A 138 -5.08 -12.40 -0.74
CA MET A 138 -5.80 -12.52 -2.01
C MET A 138 -4.98 -13.23 -3.08
N ALA A 139 -5.68 -13.91 -3.98
CA ALA A 139 -5.06 -14.47 -5.17
C ALA A 139 -4.90 -13.42 -6.28
N PHE A 140 -3.71 -13.36 -6.87
CA PHE A 140 -3.37 -12.47 -7.98
C PHE A 140 -2.69 -13.23 -9.12
N SER A 141 -2.90 -12.75 -10.34
CA SER A 141 -1.98 -13.05 -11.45
C SER A 141 -0.70 -12.20 -11.29
N TYR A 142 0.39 -12.60 -11.94
CA TYR A 142 1.62 -11.80 -12.04
C TYR A 142 1.32 -10.36 -12.46
N LYS A 143 0.60 -10.23 -13.58
CA LYS A 143 0.22 -8.93 -14.14
C LYS A 143 -0.71 -8.14 -13.23
N GLY A 144 -1.69 -8.81 -12.62
CA GLY A 144 -2.63 -8.16 -11.70
C GLY A 144 -1.94 -7.62 -10.46
N LEU A 145 -0.95 -8.35 -9.91
CA LEU A 145 -0.18 -7.88 -8.76
C LEU A 145 0.75 -6.71 -9.14
N GLU A 146 1.40 -6.76 -10.30
CA GLU A 146 2.22 -5.66 -10.81
C GLU A 146 1.38 -4.37 -10.94
N GLN A 147 0.22 -4.46 -11.58
CA GLN A 147 -0.71 -3.34 -11.71
C GLN A 147 -1.23 -2.83 -10.35
N GLN A 148 -1.46 -3.72 -9.39
CA GLN A 148 -1.89 -3.33 -8.04
C GLN A 148 -0.80 -2.55 -7.32
N LEU A 149 0.46 -2.95 -7.45
CA LEU A 149 1.58 -2.22 -6.86
C LEU A 149 1.78 -0.86 -7.53
N GLU A 150 1.64 -0.77 -8.86
CA GLU A 150 1.68 0.51 -9.57
C GLU A 150 0.54 1.45 -9.13
N TYR A 151 -0.65 0.90 -8.91
CA TYR A 151 -1.79 1.67 -8.36
C TYR A 151 -1.53 2.19 -6.94
N GLU A 152 -0.75 1.47 -6.14
CA GLU A 152 -0.29 1.91 -4.81
C GLU A 152 0.85 2.95 -4.87
N GLY A 153 1.25 3.36 -6.08
CA GLY A 153 2.26 4.40 -6.31
C GLY A 153 3.71 3.89 -6.35
N PHE A 154 3.94 2.58 -6.45
CA PHE A 154 5.27 2.07 -6.80
C PHE A 154 5.55 2.33 -8.28
N THR A 155 6.80 2.66 -8.60
CA THR A 155 7.22 2.73 -10.00
C THR A 155 7.15 1.35 -10.65
N SER A 156 6.99 1.28 -11.98
CA SER A 156 6.97 0.00 -12.72
C SER A 156 8.22 -0.87 -12.44
N SER A 157 9.37 -0.24 -12.20
CA SER A 157 10.61 -0.94 -11.83
C SER A 157 10.55 -1.56 -10.44
N GLU A 158 9.93 -0.90 -9.48
CA GLU A 158 9.75 -1.37 -8.11
C GLU A 158 8.65 -2.44 -8.05
N ALA A 159 7.52 -2.20 -8.71
CA ALA A 159 6.42 -3.15 -8.82
C ALA A 159 6.90 -4.46 -9.45
N LYS A 160 7.57 -4.37 -10.58
CA LYS A 160 8.18 -5.54 -11.23
C LYS A 160 9.15 -6.28 -10.32
N TYR A 161 10.03 -5.55 -9.62
CA TYR A 161 10.95 -6.17 -8.65
C TYR A 161 10.19 -6.92 -7.54
N GLY A 162 9.16 -6.32 -6.98
CA GLY A 162 8.32 -6.93 -5.95
C GLY A 162 7.70 -8.24 -6.43
N VAL A 163 7.09 -8.21 -7.61
CA VAL A 163 6.41 -9.37 -8.20
C VAL A 163 7.39 -10.48 -8.63
N ASP A 164 8.55 -10.11 -9.20
CA ASP A 164 9.57 -11.08 -9.60
C ASP A 164 10.16 -11.84 -8.40
N ASN A 165 10.19 -11.21 -7.21
CA ASN A 165 10.88 -11.75 -6.04
C ASN A 165 9.94 -12.20 -4.91
N CYS A 166 8.62 -12.05 -5.02
CA CYS A 166 7.67 -12.41 -3.95
C CYS A 166 7.56 -13.92 -3.69
N GLY A 167 8.09 -14.75 -4.59
CA GLY A 167 8.09 -16.21 -4.43
C GLY A 167 6.76 -16.89 -4.71
N ALA A 168 5.83 -16.21 -5.41
CA ALA A 168 4.53 -16.76 -5.74
C ALA A 168 4.61 -17.94 -6.72
N ASP A 169 3.88 -19.00 -6.46
CA ASP A 169 3.51 -19.99 -7.47
C ASP A 169 2.26 -19.50 -8.21
N TRP A 170 2.47 -19.00 -9.42
CA TRP A 170 1.39 -18.40 -10.23
C TRP A 170 0.33 -19.41 -10.68
N LYS A 171 0.63 -20.71 -10.71
CA LYS A 171 -0.36 -21.74 -10.95
C LYS A 171 -1.24 -21.95 -9.73
N GLU A 172 -0.65 -22.00 -8.56
CA GLU A 172 -1.40 -22.07 -7.31
C GLU A 172 -2.21 -20.79 -7.05
N GLN A 173 -1.69 -19.63 -7.45
CA GLN A 173 -2.49 -18.40 -7.41
C GLN A 173 -3.70 -18.45 -8.35
N ALA A 174 -3.56 -19.04 -9.55
CA ALA A 174 -4.69 -19.26 -10.45
C ALA A 174 -5.72 -20.21 -9.87
N ALA A 175 -5.29 -21.29 -9.18
CA ALA A 175 -6.18 -22.23 -8.51
C ALA A 175 -6.96 -21.57 -7.36
N LYS A 176 -6.28 -20.80 -6.52
CA LYS A 176 -6.93 -20.00 -5.46
C LYS A 176 -7.95 -19.02 -6.05
N LYS A 177 -7.59 -18.34 -7.13
CA LYS A 177 -8.48 -17.37 -7.79
C LYS A 177 -9.70 -18.05 -8.42
N ALA A 178 -9.51 -19.22 -9.03
CA ALA A 178 -10.61 -20.02 -9.55
C ALA A 178 -11.59 -20.42 -8.42
N GLN A 179 -11.08 -20.88 -7.29
CA GLN A 179 -11.89 -21.21 -6.13
C GLN A 179 -12.63 -19.97 -5.59
N ASP A 180 -11.95 -18.81 -5.48
CA ASP A 180 -12.60 -17.56 -5.07
C ASP A 180 -13.82 -17.23 -5.94
N TYR A 181 -13.75 -17.48 -7.27
CA TYR A 181 -14.89 -17.29 -8.16
C TYR A 181 -16.00 -18.31 -7.94
N LEU A 182 -15.66 -19.59 -7.78
CA LEU A 182 -16.62 -20.66 -7.60
C LEU A 182 -17.35 -20.60 -6.25
N ASP A 183 -16.76 -19.99 -5.24
CA ASP A 183 -17.39 -19.75 -3.94
C ASP A 183 -18.57 -18.77 -4.03
N TYR A 184 -18.59 -17.89 -5.03
CA TYR A 184 -19.62 -16.87 -5.19
C TYR A 184 -20.54 -17.09 -6.39
N MET A 185 -20.06 -17.75 -7.44
CA MET A 185 -20.79 -17.89 -8.70
C MET A 185 -20.52 -19.23 -9.37
N SER A 186 -21.48 -19.69 -10.18
CA SER A 186 -21.30 -20.88 -11.02
C SER A 186 -20.72 -20.47 -12.39
N PHE A 187 -19.68 -21.14 -12.82
CA PHE A 187 -19.06 -20.97 -14.12
C PHE A 187 -19.00 -22.29 -14.88
N SER A 188 -19.14 -22.25 -16.19
CA SER A 188 -18.63 -23.35 -17.01
C SER A 188 -17.09 -23.33 -16.99
N ARG A 189 -16.46 -24.47 -17.26
CA ARG A 189 -15.00 -24.57 -17.34
C ARG A 189 -14.38 -23.52 -18.28
N SER A 190 -14.99 -23.31 -19.44
CA SER A 190 -14.48 -22.36 -20.43
C SER A 190 -14.64 -20.90 -19.98
N GLU A 191 -15.74 -20.56 -19.36
CA GLU A 191 -15.97 -19.20 -18.83
C GLU A 191 -14.99 -18.87 -17.71
N LEU A 192 -14.74 -19.82 -16.79
CA LEU A 192 -13.77 -19.60 -15.71
C LEU A 192 -12.34 -19.45 -16.23
N ILE A 193 -11.93 -20.23 -17.23
CA ILE A 193 -10.64 -20.04 -17.90
C ILE A 193 -10.54 -18.62 -18.51
N ASN A 194 -11.55 -18.20 -19.26
CA ASN A 194 -11.58 -16.88 -19.87
C ASN A 194 -11.52 -15.76 -18.80
N GLN A 195 -12.22 -15.95 -17.68
CA GLN A 195 -12.19 -15.00 -16.57
C GLN A 195 -10.80 -14.88 -15.94
N LEU A 196 -10.11 -15.99 -15.72
CA LEU A 196 -8.74 -15.98 -15.20
C LEU A 196 -7.74 -15.34 -16.21
N GLU A 197 -7.89 -15.61 -17.51
CA GLU A 197 -7.09 -14.96 -18.55
C GLU A 197 -7.33 -13.45 -18.59
N TYR A 198 -8.58 -13.01 -18.43
CA TYR A 198 -8.93 -11.58 -18.33
C TYR A 198 -8.24 -10.91 -17.13
N GLU A 199 -8.09 -11.60 -16.02
CA GLU A 199 -7.34 -11.12 -14.83
C GLU A 199 -5.83 -11.17 -15.00
N GLY A 200 -5.33 -11.64 -16.14
CA GLY A 200 -3.93 -11.62 -16.52
C GLY A 200 -3.15 -12.89 -16.18
N PHE A 201 -3.82 -13.99 -15.83
CA PHE A 201 -3.17 -15.30 -15.81
C PHE A 201 -2.88 -15.76 -17.25
N THR A 202 -1.79 -16.49 -17.45
CA THR A 202 -1.54 -17.15 -18.75
C THR A 202 -2.52 -18.29 -18.96
N SER A 203 -2.79 -18.66 -20.21
CA SER A 203 -3.68 -19.79 -20.55
C SER A 203 -3.29 -21.08 -19.81
N SER A 204 -1.99 -21.35 -19.66
CA SER A 204 -1.50 -22.52 -18.92
C SER A 204 -1.81 -22.43 -17.41
N GLN A 205 -1.72 -21.25 -16.81
CA GLN A 205 -2.06 -21.03 -15.41
C GLN A 205 -3.57 -21.12 -15.19
N ALA A 206 -4.35 -20.50 -16.08
CA ALA A 206 -5.81 -20.53 -16.02
C ALA A 206 -6.36 -21.96 -16.15
N GLN A 207 -5.88 -22.72 -17.14
CA GLN A 207 -6.24 -24.13 -17.29
C GLN A 207 -5.90 -24.96 -16.04
N TYR A 208 -4.66 -24.82 -15.53
CA TYR A 208 -4.24 -25.48 -14.29
C TYR A 208 -5.17 -25.14 -13.12
N GLY A 209 -5.45 -23.85 -12.97
CA GLY A 209 -6.28 -23.37 -11.85
C GLY A 209 -7.70 -23.90 -11.87
N VAL A 210 -8.29 -24.05 -13.05
CA VAL A 210 -9.66 -24.57 -13.22
C VAL A 210 -9.74 -26.10 -13.11
N ASP A 211 -8.65 -26.80 -13.46
CA ASP A 211 -8.60 -28.28 -13.43
C ASP A 211 -8.18 -28.84 -12.06
N LYS A 212 -7.77 -27.99 -11.12
CA LYS A 212 -7.34 -28.38 -9.76
C LYS A 212 -8.48 -28.40 -8.79
#